data_62b4fd0af3bff570c2b13a57213ec77f
#
_entry.id   62b4fd0af3bff570c2b13a57213ec77f
#
_cell.length_a   1.000
_cell.length_b   1.000
_cell.length_c   1.000
_cell.angle_alpha   90.00
_cell.angle_beta   90.00
_cell.angle_gamma   90.00
#
_symmetry.space_group_name_H-M   'P 1'
#
loop_
_entity.id
_entity.type
_entity.pdbx_description
1 polymer ?
#
loop_
_entity_poly.entity_id
_entity_poly.type
_entity_poly.pdbx_seq_one_letter_code
_entity_poly.pdbx_strand_id
1 'polypeptide(L)'
;MMQITPIDPHLANTLLTVFDLAGTFVFALSGATKAVEHKLDLFGVLVLCFAAGNSGGIARDIMIGAIPPAAINDWRYLAVSILAGVITFFWYPLINKLSSPVLLFDAAGLGLFVAAGTDKALAFHVGPVAAILFGTLTGIGGGMVRDVLVREIPTVLRTDIYALAALIGATVIVGSRALEFPPYVASLLGAVLCFGIRLGAMRYGWRLPAATTSGQPTSKS
;
A
#
# COMPACT_ATOMS: atom_id res chain seq x y z
N MET A 1 -11.07 36.70 1.57
CA MET A 1 -11.79 35.46 1.88
C MET A 1 -11.93 34.69 0.57
N MET A 2 -11.01 33.77 0.28
CA MET A 2 -11.04 33.01 -0.96
C MET A 2 -12.06 31.87 -0.73
N GLN A 3 -13.19 31.92 -1.40
CA GLN A 3 -14.18 30.84 -1.37
C GLN A 3 -13.53 29.63 -2.05
N ILE A 4 -13.10 28.66 -1.24
CA ILE A 4 -12.73 27.34 -1.74
C ILE A 4 -14.06 26.71 -2.18
N THR A 5 -14.24 26.59 -3.50
CA THR A 5 -15.41 25.90 -4.06
C THR A 5 -15.41 24.48 -3.47
N PRO A 6 -16.51 24.04 -2.86
CA PRO A 6 -16.61 22.66 -2.39
C PRO A 6 -16.41 21.75 -3.61
N ILE A 7 -15.43 20.84 -3.50
CA ILE A 7 -15.21 19.85 -4.55
C ILE A 7 -16.50 19.05 -4.67
N ASP A 8 -16.96 18.88 -5.91
CA ASP A 8 -18.12 18.05 -6.22
C ASP A 8 -17.96 16.69 -5.51
N PRO A 9 -18.90 16.26 -4.66
CA PRO A 9 -18.84 14.98 -3.97
C PRO A 9 -18.60 13.79 -4.91
N HIS A 10 -19.08 13.87 -6.14
CA HIS A 10 -18.81 12.89 -7.18
C HIS A 10 -17.34 12.83 -7.57
N LEU A 11 -16.67 13.97 -7.70
CA LEU A 11 -15.24 14.03 -8.02
C LEU A 11 -14.40 13.45 -6.87
N ALA A 12 -14.73 13.79 -5.63
CA ALA A 12 -14.02 13.24 -4.45
C ALA A 12 -14.14 11.71 -4.38
N ASN A 13 -15.35 11.17 -4.56
CA ASN A 13 -15.56 9.72 -4.57
C ASN A 13 -14.86 9.02 -5.73
N THR A 14 -14.84 9.64 -6.91
CA THR A 14 -14.14 9.12 -8.09
C THR A 14 -12.65 9.03 -7.84
N LEU A 15 -12.04 10.07 -7.27
CA LEU A 15 -10.62 10.10 -6.96
C LEU A 15 -10.24 9.03 -5.93
N LEU A 16 -11.04 8.89 -4.85
CA LEU A 16 -10.85 7.82 -3.86
C LEU A 16 -10.86 6.43 -4.51
N THR A 17 -11.84 6.17 -5.37
CA THR A 17 -11.95 4.90 -6.09
C THR A 17 -10.76 4.67 -7.03
N VAL A 18 -10.30 5.70 -7.73
CA VAL A 18 -9.13 5.61 -8.63
C VAL A 18 -7.87 5.28 -7.84
N PHE A 19 -7.60 5.96 -6.72
CA PHE A 19 -6.44 5.65 -5.87
C PHE A 19 -6.52 4.24 -5.30
N ASP A 20 -7.71 3.80 -4.87
CA ASP A 20 -7.91 2.47 -4.28
C ASP A 20 -7.73 1.36 -5.34
N LEU A 21 -8.30 1.51 -6.53
CA LEU A 21 -8.12 0.56 -7.65
C LEU A 21 -6.69 0.56 -8.20
N ALA A 22 -6.03 1.73 -8.29
CA ALA A 22 -4.63 1.82 -8.70
C ALA A 22 -3.72 1.15 -7.68
N GLY A 23 -3.96 1.38 -6.38
CA GLY A 23 -3.27 0.70 -5.29
C GLY A 23 -3.45 -0.81 -5.35
N THR A 24 -4.70 -1.26 -5.58
CA THR A 24 -5.03 -2.68 -5.76
C THR A 24 -4.25 -3.29 -6.92
N PHE A 25 -4.24 -2.63 -8.09
CA PHE A 25 -3.50 -3.11 -9.27
C PHE A 25 -2.00 -3.26 -8.98
N VAL A 26 -1.39 -2.23 -8.41
CA VAL A 26 0.06 -2.21 -8.15
C VAL A 26 0.46 -3.23 -7.08
N PHE A 27 -0.31 -3.36 -6.00
CA PHE A 27 -0.08 -4.41 -5.01
C PHE A 27 -0.35 -5.81 -5.56
N ALA A 28 -1.35 -5.97 -6.42
CA ALA A 28 -1.59 -7.23 -7.11
C ALA A 28 -0.42 -7.62 -8.03
N LEU A 29 0.21 -6.65 -8.74
CA LEU A 29 1.46 -6.90 -9.47
C LEU A 29 2.59 -7.37 -8.55
N SER A 30 2.73 -6.75 -7.37
CA SER A 30 3.70 -7.19 -6.36
C SER A 30 3.41 -8.63 -5.88
N GLY A 31 2.14 -8.94 -5.61
CA GLY A 31 1.69 -10.28 -5.24
C GLY A 31 1.95 -11.31 -6.34
N ALA A 32 1.60 -10.98 -7.59
CA ALA A 32 1.83 -11.84 -8.74
C ALA A 32 3.31 -12.13 -8.97
N THR A 33 4.16 -11.09 -8.90
CA THR A 33 5.61 -11.23 -9.06
C THR A 33 6.16 -12.18 -7.99
N LYS A 34 5.76 -11.98 -6.75
CA LYS A 34 6.16 -12.84 -5.62
C LYS A 34 5.68 -14.28 -5.81
N ALA A 35 4.45 -14.48 -6.30
CA ALA A 35 3.89 -15.81 -6.57
C ALA A 35 4.69 -16.55 -7.65
N VAL A 36 5.07 -15.87 -8.74
CA VAL A 36 5.89 -16.46 -9.80
C VAL A 36 7.29 -16.79 -9.29
N GLU A 37 7.92 -15.94 -8.46
CA GLU A 37 9.20 -16.22 -7.81
C GLU A 37 9.14 -17.52 -6.98
N HIS A 38 8.00 -17.77 -6.33
CA HIS A 38 7.74 -18.98 -5.54
C HIS A 38 7.22 -20.17 -6.38
N LYS A 39 7.21 -20.03 -7.72
CA LYS A 39 6.80 -21.08 -8.67
C LYS A 39 5.37 -21.57 -8.44
N LEU A 40 4.47 -20.69 -8.01
CA LEU A 40 3.05 -21.00 -7.91
C LEU A 40 2.43 -21.12 -9.31
N ASP A 41 1.41 -21.96 -9.42
CA ASP A 41 0.61 -22.08 -10.64
C ASP A 41 -0.26 -20.83 -10.88
N LEU A 42 -0.94 -20.78 -12.01
CA LEU A 42 -1.77 -19.63 -12.37
C LEU A 42 -2.84 -19.33 -11.30
N PHE A 43 -3.45 -20.37 -10.73
CA PHE A 43 -4.47 -20.17 -9.69
C PHE A 43 -3.84 -19.58 -8.42
N GLY A 44 -2.72 -20.10 -7.96
CA GLY A 44 -1.95 -19.55 -6.83
C GLY A 44 -1.51 -18.10 -7.06
N VAL A 45 -1.09 -17.75 -8.29
CA VAL A 45 -0.79 -16.36 -8.68
C VAL A 45 -2.02 -15.47 -8.52
N LEU A 46 -3.18 -15.87 -9.02
CA LEU A 46 -4.42 -15.09 -8.92
C LEU A 46 -4.88 -14.92 -7.47
N VAL A 47 -4.78 -15.95 -6.65
CA VAL A 47 -5.10 -15.89 -5.21
C VAL A 47 -4.17 -14.92 -4.51
N LEU A 48 -2.86 -14.98 -4.76
CA LEU A 48 -1.90 -14.09 -4.10
C LEU A 48 -2.04 -12.64 -4.58
N CYS A 49 -2.42 -12.42 -5.86
CA CYS A 49 -2.76 -11.11 -6.39
C CYS A 49 -3.94 -10.49 -5.64
N PHE A 50 -5.04 -11.25 -5.51
CA PHE A 50 -6.22 -10.77 -4.83
C PHE A 50 -5.94 -10.49 -3.35
N ALA A 51 -5.25 -11.41 -2.67
CA ALA A 51 -4.90 -11.26 -1.27
C ALA A 51 -4.00 -10.03 -1.04
N ALA A 52 -2.93 -9.88 -1.82
CA ALA A 52 -2.01 -8.74 -1.69
C ALA A 52 -2.69 -7.40 -2.05
N GLY A 53 -3.49 -7.39 -3.12
CA GLY A 53 -4.14 -6.17 -3.61
C GLY A 53 -5.30 -5.68 -2.75
N ASN A 54 -5.95 -6.54 -1.97
CA ASN A 54 -7.21 -6.19 -1.33
C ASN A 54 -7.24 -6.30 0.19
N SER A 55 -6.36 -7.09 0.82
CA SER A 55 -6.45 -7.38 2.26
C SER A 55 -6.34 -6.13 3.14
N GLY A 56 -5.47 -5.17 2.80
CA GLY A 56 -5.35 -3.91 3.55
C GLY A 56 -6.64 -3.09 3.49
N GLY A 57 -7.24 -2.98 2.31
CA GLY A 57 -8.52 -2.29 2.09
C GLY A 57 -9.70 -3.00 2.78
N ILE A 58 -9.76 -4.34 2.72
CA ILE A 58 -10.78 -5.15 3.41
C ILE A 58 -10.68 -4.94 4.93
N ALA A 59 -9.48 -5.06 5.49
CA ALA A 59 -9.26 -4.86 6.92
C ALA A 59 -9.67 -3.44 7.35
N ARG A 60 -9.26 -2.41 6.62
CA ARG A 60 -9.70 -1.02 6.83
C ARG A 60 -11.22 -0.91 6.82
N ASP A 61 -11.87 -1.40 5.77
CA ASP A 61 -13.30 -1.26 5.57
C ASP A 61 -14.11 -1.88 6.70
N ILE A 62 -13.71 -3.08 7.15
CA ILE A 62 -14.33 -3.74 8.30
C ILE A 62 -14.19 -2.89 9.57
N MET A 63 -12.98 -2.38 9.84
CA MET A 63 -12.71 -1.63 11.08
C MET A 63 -13.38 -0.26 11.12
N ILE A 64 -13.56 0.42 9.97
CA ILE A 64 -14.29 1.71 9.92
C ILE A 64 -15.80 1.53 9.75
N GLY A 65 -16.30 0.30 9.65
CA GLY A 65 -17.73 0.01 9.47
C GLY A 65 -18.23 0.17 8.03
N ALA A 66 -17.37 0.23 7.04
CA ALA A 66 -17.73 0.27 5.62
C ALA A 66 -18.09 -1.14 5.11
N ILE A 67 -19.25 -1.64 5.47
CA ILE A 67 -19.71 -3.01 5.21
C ILE A 67 -20.84 -3.01 4.19
N PRO A 68 -20.76 -3.88 3.13
CA PRO A 68 -19.67 -4.81 2.82
C PRO A 68 -18.42 -4.08 2.29
N PRO A 69 -17.20 -4.65 2.51
CA PRO A 69 -15.96 -4.07 2.00
C PRO A 69 -15.99 -3.85 0.48
N ALA A 70 -15.39 -2.74 0.01
CA ALA A 70 -15.41 -2.37 -1.41
C ALA A 70 -14.88 -3.49 -2.32
N ALA A 71 -13.80 -4.16 -1.90
CA ALA A 71 -13.19 -5.26 -2.65
C ALA A 71 -14.09 -6.50 -2.82
N ILE A 72 -15.14 -6.63 -1.99
CA ILE A 72 -16.13 -7.72 -2.08
C ILE A 72 -17.37 -7.24 -2.83
N ASN A 73 -17.78 -6.00 -2.63
CA ASN A 73 -19.02 -5.44 -3.18
C ASN A 73 -18.88 -4.99 -4.64
N ASP A 74 -17.67 -4.68 -5.09
CA ASP A 74 -17.38 -4.13 -6.41
C ASP A 74 -16.46 -5.08 -7.21
N TRP A 75 -17.01 -5.66 -8.27
CA TRP A 75 -16.30 -6.60 -9.14
C TRP A 75 -15.01 -6.04 -9.77
N ARG A 76 -14.87 -4.71 -9.85
CA ARG A 76 -13.68 -4.04 -10.43
C ARG A 76 -12.41 -4.41 -9.69
N TYR A 77 -12.47 -4.61 -8.36
CA TYR A 77 -11.30 -5.03 -7.57
C TYR A 77 -10.83 -6.43 -7.95
N LEU A 78 -11.76 -7.35 -8.16
CA LEU A 78 -11.45 -8.70 -8.64
C LEU A 78 -10.87 -8.65 -10.06
N ALA A 79 -11.51 -7.90 -10.96
CA ALA A 79 -11.07 -7.76 -12.35
C ALA A 79 -9.65 -7.17 -12.44
N VAL A 80 -9.35 -6.12 -11.67
CA VAL A 80 -8.03 -5.49 -11.62
C VAL A 80 -6.98 -6.44 -11.06
N SER A 81 -7.31 -7.22 -10.03
CA SER A 81 -6.41 -8.24 -9.46
C SER A 81 -6.12 -9.37 -10.45
N ILE A 82 -7.14 -9.86 -11.15
CA ILE A 82 -6.98 -10.89 -12.20
C ILE A 82 -6.12 -10.34 -13.35
N LEU A 83 -6.38 -9.12 -13.81
CA LEU A 83 -5.61 -8.48 -14.87
C LEU A 83 -4.12 -8.38 -14.50
N ALA A 84 -3.82 -7.92 -13.29
CA ALA A 84 -2.44 -7.85 -12.79
C ALA A 84 -1.77 -9.23 -12.75
N GLY A 85 -2.49 -10.26 -12.29
CA GLY A 85 -2.00 -11.63 -12.24
C GLY A 85 -1.69 -12.19 -13.61
N VAL A 86 -2.62 -12.05 -14.57
CA VAL A 86 -2.46 -12.50 -15.95
C VAL A 86 -1.29 -11.79 -16.63
N ILE A 87 -1.24 -10.45 -16.51
CA ILE A 87 -0.12 -9.66 -17.06
C ILE A 87 1.21 -10.18 -16.50
N THR A 88 1.33 -10.31 -15.19
CA THR A 88 2.57 -10.76 -14.56
C THR A 88 2.93 -12.17 -14.97
N PHE A 89 1.97 -13.10 -14.99
CA PHE A 89 2.23 -14.51 -15.31
C PHE A 89 2.83 -14.69 -16.73
N PHE A 90 2.27 -13.99 -17.72
CA PHE A 90 2.73 -14.12 -19.11
C PHE A 90 3.92 -13.22 -19.45
N TRP A 91 4.07 -12.06 -18.81
CA TRP A 91 5.16 -11.11 -19.09
C TRP A 91 6.20 -11.02 -17.97
N TYR A 92 6.26 -12.04 -17.09
CA TYR A 92 7.25 -12.09 -16.01
C TYR A 92 8.70 -11.84 -16.46
N PRO A 93 9.20 -12.41 -17.61
CA PRO A 93 10.56 -12.13 -18.05
C PRO A 93 10.86 -10.65 -18.31
N LEU A 94 9.86 -9.87 -18.71
CA LEU A 94 9.99 -8.42 -18.89
C LEU A 94 9.99 -7.69 -17.54
N ILE A 95 9.08 -8.08 -16.65
CA ILE A 95 8.96 -7.49 -15.30
C ILE A 95 10.24 -7.76 -14.49
N ASN A 96 10.82 -8.94 -14.61
CA ASN A 96 12.04 -9.33 -13.89
C ASN A 96 13.31 -8.59 -14.35
N LYS A 97 13.24 -7.79 -15.43
CA LYS A 97 14.32 -6.86 -15.81
C LYS A 97 14.42 -5.66 -14.89
N LEU A 98 13.37 -5.35 -14.13
CA LEU A 98 13.39 -4.31 -13.13
C LEU A 98 14.24 -4.74 -11.92
N SER A 99 15.01 -3.83 -11.37
CA SER A 99 15.72 -4.08 -10.12
C SER A 99 14.72 -4.22 -8.97
N SER A 100 14.56 -5.45 -8.46
CA SER A 100 13.65 -5.76 -7.34
C SER A 100 12.19 -5.37 -7.62
N PRO A 101 11.52 -5.97 -8.63
CA PRO A 101 10.17 -5.57 -9.04
C PRO A 101 9.14 -5.68 -7.92
N VAL A 102 9.23 -6.71 -7.07
CA VAL A 102 8.34 -6.86 -5.90
C VAL A 102 8.41 -5.63 -5.00
N LEU A 103 9.62 -5.17 -4.66
CA LEU A 103 9.82 -4.02 -3.77
C LEU A 103 9.39 -2.70 -4.42
N LEU A 104 9.58 -2.57 -5.73
CA LEU A 104 9.17 -1.37 -6.47
C LEU A 104 7.64 -1.23 -6.52
N PHE A 105 6.95 -2.31 -6.89
CA PHE A 105 5.49 -2.34 -6.89
C PHE A 105 4.93 -2.19 -5.48
N ASP A 106 5.56 -2.82 -4.50
CA ASP A 106 5.19 -2.67 -3.09
C ASP A 106 5.32 -1.22 -2.61
N ALA A 107 6.42 -0.54 -2.93
CA ALA A 107 6.61 0.87 -2.57
C ALA A 107 5.56 1.79 -3.22
N ALA A 108 5.23 1.57 -4.49
CA ALA A 108 4.22 2.35 -5.20
C ALA A 108 2.81 2.08 -4.65
N GLY A 109 2.49 0.80 -4.41
CA GLY A 109 1.23 0.40 -3.79
C GLY A 109 1.06 0.95 -2.38
N LEU A 110 2.15 0.97 -1.58
CA LEU A 110 2.18 1.55 -0.25
C LEU A 110 1.72 3.02 -0.28
N GLY A 111 2.33 3.85 -1.15
CA GLY A 111 1.97 5.27 -1.28
C GLY A 111 0.51 5.48 -1.68
N LEU A 112 0.02 4.72 -2.68
CA LEU A 112 -1.36 4.79 -3.14
C LEU A 112 -2.36 4.38 -2.05
N PHE A 113 -2.09 3.30 -1.33
CA PHE A 113 -2.99 2.82 -0.27
C PHE A 113 -2.90 3.64 1.02
N VAL A 114 -1.77 4.25 1.31
CA VAL A 114 -1.69 5.25 2.39
C VAL A 114 -2.63 6.41 2.08
N ALA A 115 -2.64 6.90 0.86
CA ALA A 115 -3.56 7.97 0.45
C ALA A 115 -5.02 7.52 0.49
N ALA A 116 -5.36 6.43 -0.21
CA ALA A 116 -6.73 5.91 -0.23
C ALA A 116 -7.26 5.57 1.17
N GLY A 117 -6.41 4.95 2.01
CA GLY A 117 -6.77 4.55 3.36
C GLY A 117 -7.01 5.74 4.29
N THR A 118 -6.14 6.74 4.25
CA THR A 118 -6.27 7.96 5.05
C THR A 118 -7.52 8.75 4.64
N ASP A 119 -7.70 8.97 3.33
CA ASP A 119 -8.85 9.74 2.83
C ASP A 119 -10.19 9.04 3.12
N LYS A 120 -10.25 7.71 2.94
CA LYS A 120 -11.46 6.95 3.25
C LYS A 120 -11.78 7.00 4.74
N ALA A 121 -10.78 6.87 5.60
CA ALA A 121 -10.97 6.99 7.04
C ALA A 121 -11.49 8.39 7.44
N LEU A 122 -10.92 9.46 6.85
CA LEU A 122 -11.41 10.82 7.07
C LEU A 122 -12.86 10.99 6.58
N ALA A 123 -13.23 10.39 5.44
CA ALA A 123 -14.59 10.41 4.91
C ALA A 123 -15.60 9.69 5.81
N PHE A 124 -15.15 8.72 6.60
CA PHE A 124 -15.94 8.03 7.64
C PHE A 124 -15.90 8.75 9.00
N HIS A 125 -15.43 10.01 9.02
CA HIS A 125 -15.40 10.86 10.21
C HIS A 125 -14.62 10.29 11.40
N VAL A 126 -13.64 9.43 11.16
CA VAL A 126 -12.71 9.03 12.23
C VAL A 126 -11.75 10.18 12.53
N GLY A 127 -11.29 10.25 13.78
CA GLY A 127 -10.39 11.33 14.21
C GLY A 127 -9.06 11.31 13.46
N PRO A 128 -8.31 12.45 13.41
CA PRO A 128 -7.08 12.60 12.64
C PRO A 128 -6.04 11.52 12.92
N VAL A 129 -5.79 11.20 14.18
CA VAL A 129 -4.82 10.17 14.58
C VAL A 129 -5.26 8.78 14.08
N ALA A 130 -6.55 8.45 14.21
CA ALA A 130 -7.08 7.19 13.70
C ALA A 130 -6.97 7.13 12.17
N ALA A 131 -7.21 8.23 11.45
CA ALA A 131 -7.04 8.27 10.00
C ALA A 131 -5.59 8.00 9.56
N ILE A 132 -4.60 8.53 10.29
CA ILE A 132 -3.18 8.23 10.05
C ILE A 132 -2.91 6.74 10.24
N LEU A 133 -3.41 6.15 11.31
CA LEU A 133 -3.25 4.72 11.59
C LEU A 133 -3.93 3.85 10.53
N PHE A 134 -5.15 4.18 10.11
CA PHE A 134 -5.87 3.44 9.07
C PHE A 134 -5.19 3.56 7.70
N GLY A 135 -4.69 4.73 7.34
CA GLY A 135 -3.89 4.90 6.12
C GLY A 135 -2.64 4.03 6.15
N THR A 136 -1.89 4.09 7.25
CA THR A 136 -0.70 3.26 7.45
C THR A 136 -1.04 1.77 7.37
N LEU A 137 -2.05 1.32 8.12
CA LEU A 137 -2.47 -0.08 8.15
C LEU A 137 -2.94 -0.58 6.77
N THR A 138 -3.71 0.25 6.04
CA THR A 138 -4.15 -0.06 4.68
C THR A 138 -2.94 -0.27 3.76
N GLY A 139 -1.96 0.63 3.84
CA GLY A 139 -0.76 0.55 3.02
C GLY A 139 0.10 -0.69 3.32
N ILE A 140 0.35 -1.00 4.60
CA ILE A 140 1.20 -2.15 4.96
C ILE A 140 0.48 -3.49 4.85
N GLY A 141 -0.85 -3.52 4.96
CA GLY A 141 -1.64 -4.75 5.10
C GLY A 141 -1.51 -5.69 3.91
N GLY A 142 -1.52 -5.16 2.69
CA GLY A 142 -1.36 -5.97 1.47
C GLY A 142 -0.03 -6.71 1.42
N GLY A 143 1.07 -6.00 1.67
CA GLY A 143 2.41 -6.58 1.71
C GLY A 143 2.59 -7.60 2.84
N MET A 144 2.01 -7.34 4.02
CA MET A 144 2.03 -8.28 5.14
C MET A 144 1.35 -9.61 4.79
N VAL A 145 0.13 -9.55 4.27
CA VAL A 145 -0.62 -10.77 3.91
C VAL A 145 0.08 -11.53 2.79
N ARG A 146 0.60 -10.83 1.77
CA ARG A 146 1.40 -11.43 0.70
C ARG A 146 2.58 -12.25 1.26
N ASP A 147 3.41 -11.63 2.12
CA ASP A 147 4.62 -12.26 2.63
C ASP A 147 4.28 -13.45 3.54
N VAL A 148 3.26 -13.33 4.40
CA VAL A 148 2.78 -14.43 5.26
C VAL A 148 2.28 -15.61 4.44
N LEU A 149 1.53 -15.39 3.36
CA LEU A 149 1.00 -16.46 2.51
C LEU A 149 2.12 -17.27 1.82
N VAL A 150 3.25 -16.64 1.51
CA VAL A 150 4.43 -17.33 0.97
C VAL A 150 5.42 -17.77 2.05
N ARG A 151 5.02 -17.73 3.33
CA ARG A 151 5.84 -18.14 4.49
C ARG A 151 7.13 -17.34 4.67
N GLU A 152 7.11 -16.10 4.29
CA GLU A 152 8.22 -15.18 4.57
C GLU A 152 7.90 -14.26 5.74
N ILE A 153 8.94 -13.77 6.41
CA ILE A 153 8.77 -12.72 7.41
C ILE A 153 8.42 -11.43 6.68
N PRO A 154 7.28 -10.81 7.00
CA PRO A 154 6.83 -9.59 6.34
C PRO A 154 7.90 -8.51 6.25
N THR A 155 8.02 -7.89 5.08
CA THR A 155 8.99 -6.83 4.80
C THR A 155 8.87 -5.67 5.79
N VAL A 156 7.67 -5.36 6.26
CA VAL A 156 7.42 -4.31 7.27
C VAL A 156 8.10 -4.60 8.61
N LEU A 157 8.35 -5.86 8.95
CA LEU A 157 9.04 -6.26 10.19
C LEU A 157 10.56 -6.33 10.03
N ARG A 158 11.06 -6.31 8.80
CA ARG A 158 12.51 -6.39 8.49
C ARG A 158 13.12 -5.06 8.09
N THR A 159 12.30 -4.15 7.55
CA THR A 159 12.74 -2.85 7.04
C THR A 159 12.02 -1.75 7.79
N ASP A 160 12.71 -1.17 8.76
CA ASP A 160 12.17 -0.19 9.70
C ASP A 160 11.56 1.06 9.04
N ILE A 161 12.06 1.46 7.86
CA ILE A 161 11.58 2.64 7.13
C ILE A 161 10.30 2.37 6.35
N TYR A 162 9.81 1.11 6.32
CA TYR A 162 8.58 0.75 5.62
C TYR A 162 7.34 1.39 6.27
N ALA A 163 7.09 1.07 7.52
CA ALA A 163 5.97 1.63 8.28
C ALA A 163 6.15 3.13 8.55
N LEU A 164 7.39 3.58 8.75
CA LEU A 164 7.69 5.00 8.96
C LEU A 164 7.34 5.85 7.72
N ALA A 165 7.65 5.37 6.52
CA ALA A 165 7.27 6.05 5.27
C ALA A 165 5.74 6.17 5.15
N ALA A 166 5.01 5.12 5.49
CA ALA A 166 3.55 5.13 5.50
C ALA A 166 2.99 6.13 6.54
N LEU A 167 3.52 6.12 7.76
CA LEU A 167 3.14 7.07 8.81
C LEU A 167 3.38 8.52 8.40
N ILE A 168 4.55 8.83 7.84
CA ILE A 168 4.88 10.18 7.36
C ILE A 168 3.93 10.59 6.25
N GLY A 169 3.70 9.72 5.26
CA GLY A 169 2.77 10.00 4.16
C GLY A 169 1.35 10.30 4.66
N ALA A 170 0.82 9.46 5.55
CA ALA A 170 -0.50 9.64 6.15
C ALA A 170 -0.58 10.93 6.99
N THR A 171 0.48 11.25 7.76
CA THR A 171 0.56 12.49 8.55
C THR A 171 0.55 13.73 7.66
N VAL A 172 1.25 13.69 6.54
CA VAL A 172 1.25 14.80 5.57
C VAL A 172 -0.14 14.99 4.96
N ILE A 173 -0.85 13.91 4.65
CA ILE A 173 -2.24 14.01 4.14
C ILE A 173 -3.13 14.70 5.18
N VAL A 174 -3.15 14.22 6.40
CA VAL A 174 -3.99 14.78 7.48
C VAL A 174 -3.59 16.23 7.80
N GLY A 175 -2.29 16.52 7.88
CA GLY A 175 -1.79 17.88 8.11
C GLY A 175 -2.14 18.85 6.98
N SER A 176 -2.01 18.42 5.72
CA SER A 176 -2.40 19.22 4.55
C SER A 176 -3.91 19.49 4.55
N ARG A 177 -4.73 18.51 4.93
CA ARG A 177 -6.18 18.69 5.08
C ARG A 177 -6.54 19.68 6.20
N ALA A 178 -5.81 19.66 7.31
CA ALA A 178 -5.97 20.63 8.40
C ALA A 178 -5.55 22.05 8.00
N LEU A 179 -4.66 22.20 7.02
CA LEU A 179 -4.27 23.46 6.40
C LEU A 179 -5.16 23.85 5.20
N GLU A 180 -6.31 23.20 5.04
CA GLU A 180 -7.31 23.48 4.01
C GLU A 180 -6.83 23.26 2.56
N PHE A 181 -5.76 22.46 2.35
CA PHE A 181 -5.37 22.07 0.99
C PHE A 181 -6.47 21.22 0.32
N PRO A 182 -6.62 21.34 -1.02
CA PRO A 182 -7.53 20.50 -1.76
C PRO A 182 -7.23 19.01 -1.53
N PRO A 183 -8.25 18.15 -1.33
CA PRO A 183 -8.08 16.74 -1.00
C PRO A 183 -7.12 15.98 -1.92
N TYR A 184 -7.26 16.17 -3.23
CA TYR A 184 -6.42 15.51 -4.23
C TYR A 184 -4.94 15.93 -4.14
N VAL A 185 -4.66 17.19 -3.77
CA VAL A 185 -3.29 17.67 -3.57
C VAL A 185 -2.69 17.02 -2.33
N ALA A 186 -3.45 17.00 -1.22
CA ALA A 186 -3.00 16.36 0.02
C ALA A 186 -2.67 14.87 -0.19
N SER A 187 -3.57 14.14 -0.87
CA SER A 187 -3.39 12.71 -1.14
C SER A 187 -2.20 12.45 -2.06
N LEU A 188 -2.04 13.25 -3.11
CA LEU A 188 -0.91 13.13 -4.02
C LEU A 188 0.43 13.43 -3.31
N LEU A 189 0.48 14.49 -2.50
CA LEU A 189 1.68 14.84 -1.72
C LEU A 189 2.08 13.71 -0.77
N GLY A 190 1.13 13.17 -0.01
CA GLY A 190 1.39 12.06 0.89
C GLY A 190 1.82 10.78 0.17
N ALA A 191 1.15 10.44 -0.93
CA ALA A 191 1.49 9.25 -1.74
C ALA A 191 2.90 9.37 -2.34
N VAL A 192 3.22 10.50 -2.96
CA VAL A 192 4.54 10.76 -3.58
C VAL A 192 5.65 10.78 -2.52
N LEU A 193 5.39 11.41 -1.37
CA LEU A 193 6.37 11.45 -0.28
C LEU A 193 6.63 10.04 0.29
N CYS A 194 5.57 9.28 0.55
CA CYS A 194 5.68 7.89 1.01
C CYS A 194 6.49 7.04 0.04
N PHE A 195 6.14 7.09 -1.25
CA PHE A 195 6.87 6.39 -2.31
C PHE A 195 8.34 6.84 -2.40
N GLY A 196 8.59 8.15 -2.37
CA GLY A 196 9.94 8.72 -2.45
C GLY A 196 10.83 8.29 -1.28
N ILE A 197 10.30 8.30 -0.04
CA ILE A 197 11.02 7.81 1.15
C ILE A 197 11.36 6.32 0.98
N ARG A 198 10.41 5.50 0.48
CA ARG A 198 10.65 4.08 0.23
C ARG A 198 11.73 3.84 -0.82
N LEU A 199 11.68 4.55 -1.95
CA LEU A 199 12.72 4.46 -2.98
C LEU A 199 14.09 4.87 -2.44
N GLY A 200 14.15 5.98 -1.68
CA GLY A 200 15.36 6.44 -1.02
C GLY A 200 15.90 5.39 -0.05
N ALA A 201 15.05 4.82 0.80
CA ALA A 201 15.44 3.78 1.75
C ALA A 201 15.98 2.53 1.04
N MET A 202 15.37 2.10 -0.06
CA MET A 202 15.84 0.98 -0.87
C MET A 202 17.18 1.28 -1.55
N ARG A 203 17.35 2.49 -2.10
CA ARG A 203 18.56 2.87 -2.83
C ARG A 203 19.76 3.12 -1.91
N TYR A 204 19.54 3.74 -0.76
CA TYR A 204 20.61 4.12 0.18
C TYR A 204 20.79 3.15 1.33
N GLY A 205 19.96 2.11 1.42
CA GLY A 205 20.05 1.09 2.47
C GLY A 205 19.77 1.63 3.89
N TRP A 206 18.87 2.61 4.02
CA TRP A 206 18.53 3.19 5.33
C TRP A 206 17.93 2.15 6.25
N ARG A 207 18.45 2.07 7.47
CA ARG A 207 17.98 1.15 8.51
C ARG A 207 17.90 1.88 9.85
N LEU A 208 16.92 1.52 10.66
CA LEU A 208 16.89 1.96 12.06
C LEU A 208 17.81 1.06 12.91
N PRO A 209 18.28 1.53 14.07
CA PRO A 209 19.07 0.72 14.97
C PRO A 209 18.28 -0.51 15.45
N ALA A 210 18.82 -1.70 15.23
CA ALA A 210 18.25 -2.92 15.79
C ALA A 210 18.72 -3.11 17.25
N ALA A 211 17.87 -3.72 18.08
CA ALA A 211 18.27 -4.09 19.42
C ALA A 211 19.42 -5.10 19.38
N THR A 212 20.56 -4.76 19.98
CA THR A 212 21.68 -5.67 20.11
C THR A 212 21.40 -6.66 21.24
N THR A 213 21.27 -7.94 20.92
CA THR A 213 21.35 -8.98 21.93
C THR A 213 22.80 -9.06 22.40
N SER A 214 23.07 -8.53 23.60
CA SER A 214 24.35 -8.70 24.28
C SER A 214 24.59 -10.19 24.52
N GLY A 215 25.40 -10.83 23.64
CA GLY A 215 25.75 -12.24 23.88
C GLY A 215 26.19 -13.07 22.68
N GLN A 216 26.32 -12.56 21.46
CA GLN A 216 26.95 -13.33 20.39
C GLN A 216 28.38 -12.81 20.13
N PRO A 217 29.42 -13.66 20.30
CA PRO A 217 30.76 -13.31 19.89
C PRO A 217 30.79 -13.17 18.37
N THR A 218 31.32 -12.05 17.89
CA THR A 218 31.60 -11.81 16.47
C THR A 218 32.51 -12.89 15.94
N SER A 219 32.00 -13.87 15.21
CA SER A 219 32.86 -14.74 14.40
C SER A 219 33.42 -13.90 13.25
N LYS A 220 34.64 -13.43 13.45
CA LYS A 220 35.51 -12.98 12.37
C LYS A 220 35.92 -14.23 11.56
N SER A 221 35.54 -14.28 10.33
CA SER A 221 36.27 -14.96 9.27
C SER A 221 35.86 -14.40 7.92
#